data_f59b6c4bacd1eb167ad123514cb2394a
#
_entry.id   f59b6c4bacd1eb167ad123514cb2394a
#
_cell.length_a   1.000
_cell.length_b   1.000
_cell.length_c   1.000
_cell.angle_alpha   90.00
_cell.angle_beta   90.00
_cell.angle_gamma   90.00
#
_symmetry.space_group_name_H-M   'P 1'
#
loop_
_entity.id
_entity.type
_entity.pdbx_description
1 polymer ?
#
loop_
_entity_poly.entity_id
_entity_poly.type
_entity_poly.pdbx_seq_one_letter_code
_entity_poly.pdbx_strand_id
1 'polypeptide(L)'
;MQTPSNAPVTDTCPTLRREGDSVLILDQTRLPHEEAFVRLATLADAALAIRSMQVRGAPLIGATAAYGVALALASDASDAALADADACLRATRPTAVNLHWALDRMLAALAPLPTVVRSMAAWTEAEAIRCADLAANAAIGEHGLGLLRQLALSTQGPLQIMTHCNAGWLATCGHGTALAPIYAAHAAGLAIHVWVSETRPRNQGLLTAWELSRAGVPHTLV
;
A
#
# COMPACT_ATOMS: atom_id res chain seq x y z
N MET A 1 0.99 -16.51 28.13
CA MET A 1 -0.13 -15.96 27.34
C MET A 1 0.06 -14.46 27.29
N GLN A 2 0.63 -13.95 26.17
CA GLN A 2 0.73 -12.49 25.95
C GLN A 2 -0.62 -12.02 25.42
N THR A 3 -1.22 -11.06 26.09
CA THR A 3 -2.42 -10.36 25.62
C THR A 3 -2.10 -9.68 24.29
N PRO A 4 -2.92 -9.83 23.22
CA PRO A 4 -2.70 -9.09 21.99
C PRO A 4 -2.82 -7.59 22.27
N SER A 5 -1.79 -6.84 21.90
CA SER A 5 -1.76 -5.38 21.95
C SER A 5 -2.88 -4.84 21.04
N ASN A 6 -3.81 -4.10 21.63
CA ASN A 6 -4.96 -3.49 20.97
C ASN A 6 -4.58 -2.16 20.29
N ALA A 7 -3.35 -2.05 19.74
CA ALA A 7 -2.91 -0.90 18.98
C ALA A 7 -3.53 -0.94 17.58
N PRO A 8 -4.00 0.20 17.03
CA PRO A 8 -4.50 0.26 15.67
C PRO A 8 -3.41 -0.19 14.70
N VAL A 9 -3.77 -1.01 13.73
CA VAL A 9 -2.91 -1.68 12.72
C VAL A 9 -1.99 -0.71 11.94
N THR A 10 -2.14 0.58 12.14
CA THR A 10 -1.51 1.63 11.35
C THR A 10 -0.04 1.93 11.66
N ASP A 11 0.46 1.56 12.85
CA ASP A 11 1.79 2.02 13.29
C ASP A 11 2.87 0.93 13.35
N THR A 12 2.51 -0.36 13.24
CA THR A 12 3.45 -1.44 13.58
C THR A 12 4.16 -2.07 12.40
N CYS A 13 3.70 -1.89 11.15
CA CYS A 13 4.43 -2.41 9.99
C CYS A 13 4.03 -1.70 8.68
N PRO A 14 4.59 -0.52 8.38
CA PRO A 14 4.29 0.15 7.12
C PRO A 14 4.82 -0.69 5.96
N THR A 15 3.97 -0.90 4.93
CA THR A 15 4.37 -1.58 3.70
C THR A 15 5.48 -0.86 2.96
N LEU A 16 5.55 0.46 3.17
CA LEU A 16 6.55 1.33 2.58
C LEU A 16 6.77 2.55 3.48
N ARG A 17 8.03 2.87 3.77
CA ARG A 17 8.42 4.09 4.48
C ARG A 17 9.76 4.61 4.03
N ARG A 18 9.92 5.93 4.09
CA ARG A 18 11.21 6.58 3.88
C ARG A 18 12.12 6.39 5.10
N GLU A 19 13.38 6.08 4.88
CA GLU A 19 14.44 6.07 5.89
C GLU A 19 15.66 6.85 5.38
N GLY A 20 15.75 8.12 5.74
CA GLY A 20 16.78 9.02 5.21
C GLY A 20 16.69 9.17 3.69
N ASP A 21 17.74 8.75 2.99
CA ASP A 21 17.85 8.79 1.52
C ASP A 21 17.48 7.45 0.87
N SER A 22 16.78 6.60 1.58
CA SER A 22 16.33 5.29 1.10
C SER A 22 14.88 5.03 1.47
N VAL A 23 14.32 3.97 0.90
CA VAL A 23 12.95 3.53 1.18
C VAL A 23 12.98 2.09 1.65
N LEU A 24 12.32 1.79 2.75
CA LEU A 24 12.14 0.44 3.23
C LEU A 24 10.78 -0.08 2.80
N ILE A 25 10.74 -1.26 2.22
CA ILE A 25 9.51 -1.95 1.83
C ILE A 25 9.39 -3.31 2.52
N LEU A 26 8.16 -3.77 2.74
CA LEU A 26 7.88 -5.15 3.13
C LEU A 26 7.88 -6.01 1.85
N ASP A 27 8.75 -7.01 1.79
CA ASP A 27 8.81 -7.96 0.68
C ASP A 27 7.64 -8.94 0.74
N GLN A 28 6.60 -8.66 -0.04
CA GLN A 28 5.37 -9.47 -0.04
C GLN A 28 5.52 -10.81 -0.75
N THR A 29 6.63 -11.04 -1.46
CA THR A 29 6.90 -12.35 -2.10
C THR A 29 7.25 -13.44 -1.07
N ARG A 30 7.64 -13.04 0.13
CA ARG A 30 8.00 -13.94 1.24
C ARG A 30 6.83 -14.25 2.17
N LEU A 31 5.78 -13.44 2.11
CA LEU A 31 4.56 -13.65 2.89
C LEU A 31 3.75 -14.86 2.38
N PRO A 32 3.06 -15.57 3.27
CA PRO A 32 2.88 -15.35 4.71
C PRO A 32 3.97 -15.99 5.59
N HIS A 33 5.00 -16.60 5.00
CA HIS A 33 5.95 -17.45 5.71
C HIS A 33 7.03 -16.66 6.47
N GLU A 34 7.40 -15.49 5.92
CA GLU A 34 8.46 -14.67 6.49
C GLU A 34 8.15 -13.18 6.28
N GLU A 35 8.31 -12.39 7.33
CA GLU A 35 8.29 -10.93 7.24
C GLU A 35 9.71 -10.43 7.01
N ALA A 36 10.01 -10.02 5.80
CA ALA A 36 11.30 -9.49 5.41
C ALA A 36 11.16 -8.07 4.85
N PHE A 37 12.08 -7.21 5.26
CA PHE A 37 12.15 -5.84 4.73
C PHE A 37 13.32 -5.71 3.77
N VAL A 38 13.09 -4.99 2.68
CA VAL A 38 14.08 -4.69 1.65
C VAL A 38 14.28 -3.19 1.58
N ARG A 39 15.54 -2.76 1.54
CA ARG A 39 15.92 -1.35 1.36
C ARG A 39 16.09 -1.05 -0.12
N LEU A 40 15.36 -0.06 -0.60
CA LEU A 40 15.50 0.51 -1.94
C LEU A 40 16.39 1.74 -1.83
N ALA A 41 17.54 1.72 -2.45
CA ALA A 41 18.52 2.82 -2.47
C ALA A 41 18.65 3.47 -3.85
N THR A 42 18.16 2.82 -4.90
CA THR A 42 18.31 3.25 -6.29
C THR A 42 16.99 3.12 -7.07
N LEU A 43 16.94 3.79 -8.22
CA LEU A 43 15.87 3.59 -9.22
C LEU A 43 15.74 2.12 -9.62
N ALA A 44 16.85 1.43 -9.79
CA ALA A 44 16.87 0.02 -10.19
C ALA A 44 16.23 -0.88 -9.13
N ASP A 45 16.46 -0.60 -7.84
CA ASP A 45 15.82 -1.33 -6.74
C ASP A 45 14.31 -1.15 -6.76
N ALA A 46 13.83 0.10 -6.94
CA ALA A 46 12.40 0.40 -7.02
C ALA A 46 11.74 -0.29 -8.22
N ALA A 47 12.39 -0.23 -9.38
CA ALA A 47 11.91 -0.91 -10.59
C ALA A 47 11.88 -2.44 -10.42
N LEU A 48 12.88 -3.02 -9.75
CA LEU A 48 12.93 -4.44 -9.43
C LEU A 48 11.80 -4.82 -8.47
N ALA A 49 11.60 -4.06 -7.39
CA ALA A 49 10.58 -4.33 -6.40
C ALA A 49 9.16 -4.37 -7.00
N ILE A 50 8.88 -3.47 -7.97
CA ILE A 50 7.60 -3.45 -8.69
C ILE A 50 7.49 -4.65 -9.66
N ARG A 51 8.51 -4.95 -10.45
CA ARG A 51 8.51 -6.05 -11.42
C ARG A 51 8.39 -7.42 -10.77
N SER A 52 9.17 -7.64 -9.71
CA SER A 52 9.20 -8.91 -8.98
C SER A 52 8.00 -9.12 -8.06
N MET A 53 7.14 -8.10 -7.91
CA MET A 53 6.00 -8.10 -6.99
C MET A 53 6.41 -8.14 -5.51
N GLN A 54 7.59 -7.68 -5.14
CA GLN A 54 7.93 -7.39 -3.74
C GLN A 54 6.96 -6.35 -3.15
N VAL A 55 6.52 -5.42 -4.00
CA VAL A 55 5.35 -4.57 -3.75
C VAL A 55 4.26 -4.87 -4.77
N ARG A 56 3.01 -4.88 -4.34
CA ARG A 56 1.83 -5.11 -5.18
C ARG A 56 0.63 -4.35 -4.63
N GLY A 57 -0.46 -4.28 -5.40
CA GLY A 57 -1.59 -3.38 -5.12
C GLY A 57 -1.38 -2.03 -5.78
N ALA A 58 -2.43 -1.52 -6.40
CA ALA A 58 -2.33 -0.34 -7.25
C ALA A 58 -1.78 0.90 -6.52
N PRO A 59 -2.28 1.26 -5.31
CA PRO A 59 -1.76 2.42 -4.59
C PRO A 59 -0.29 2.27 -4.17
N LEU A 60 0.08 1.10 -3.64
CA LEU A 60 1.45 0.85 -3.19
C LEU A 60 2.46 0.88 -4.34
N ILE A 61 2.08 0.34 -5.51
CA ILE A 61 2.91 0.41 -6.72
C ILE A 61 3.13 1.87 -7.14
N GLY A 62 2.07 2.69 -7.11
CA GLY A 62 2.17 4.12 -7.43
C GLY A 62 3.09 4.87 -6.47
N ALA A 63 2.94 4.67 -5.17
CA ALA A 63 3.81 5.27 -4.17
C ALA A 63 5.27 4.81 -4.33
N THR A 64 5.49 3.49 -4.57
CA THR A 64 6.86 2.96 -4.80
C THR A 64 7.49 3.58 -6.05
N ALA A 65 6.73 3.80 -7.11
CA ALA A 65 7.22 4.46 -8.31
C ALA A 65 7.60 5.93 -8.04
N ALA A 66 6.78 6.66 -7.30
CA ALA A 66 7.08 8.03 -6.91
C ALA A 66 8.39 8.13 -6.12
N TYR A 67 8.60 7.23 -5.16
CA TYR A 67 9.89 7.14 -4.46
C TYR A 67 11.03 6.69 -5.37
N GLY A 68 10.77 5.84 -6.37
CA GLY A 68 11.75 5.46 -7.38
C GLY A 68 12.28 6.67 -8.17
N VAL A 69 11.40 7.62 -8.52
CA VAL A 69 11.80 8.91 -9.11
C VAL A 69 12.65 9.73 -8.13
N ALA A 70 12.24 9.81 -6.86
CA ALA A 70 13.01 10.54 -5.84
C ALA A 70 14.42 9.95 -5.63
N LEU A 71 14.55 8.61 -5.62
CA LEU A 71 15.83 7.91 -5.54
C LEU A 71 16.73 8.21 -6.76
N ALA A 72 16.16 8.23 -7.98
CA ALA A 72 16.90 8.60 -9.18
C ALA A 72 17.46 10.03 -9.09
N LEU A 73 16.60 10.98 -8.70
CA LEU A 73 16.94 12.40 -8.66
C LEU A 73 17.82 12.79 -7.45
N ALA A 74 18.07 11.88 -6.53
CA ALA A 74 19.02 12.08 -5.45
C ALA A 74 20.47 12.13 -5.96
N SER A 75 20.79 11.41 -7.05
CA SER A 75 22.12 11.37 -7.64
C SER A 75 22.28 12.33 -8.82
N ASP A 76 21.25 12.48 -9.65
CA ASP A 76 21.23 13.38 -10.82
C ASP A 76 19.80 13.92 -11.00
N ALA A 77 19.63 15.24 -10.81
CA ALA A 77 18.34 15.92 -10.93
C ALA A 77 18.12 16.58 -12.32
N SER A 78 18.87 16.17 -13.34
CA SER A 78 18.76 16.66 -14.71
C SER A 78 17.41 16.26 -15.36
N ASP A 79 17.05 16.94 -16.46
CA ASP A 79 15.88 16.57 -17.26
C ASP A 79 16.01 15.17 -17.87
N ALA A 80 17.22 14.78 -18.24
CA ALA A 80 17.51 13.45 -18.76
C ALA A 80 17.26 12.38 -17.70
N ALA A 81 17.77 12.55 -16.47
CA ALA A 81 17.56 11.61 -15.38
C ALA A 81 16.08 11.48 -14.99
N LEU A 82 15.32 12.58 -15.00
CA LEU A 82 13.88 12.55 -14.77
C LEU A 82 13.14 11.75 -15.86
N ALA A 83 13.49 11.97 -17.14
CA ALA A 83 12.90 11.24 -18.26
C ALA A 83 13.24 9.74 -18.23
N ASP A 84 14.50 9.40 -17.92
CA ASP A 84 14.96 8.02 -17.82
C ASP A 84 14.28 7.29 -16.66
N ALA A 85 14.10 7.95 -15.51
CA ALA A 85 13.40 7.39 -14.37
C ALA A 85 11.93 7.10 -14.70
N ASP A 86 11.24 8.03 -15.35
CA ASP A 86 9.87 7.85 -15.80
C ASP A 86 9.73 6.67 -16.76
N ALA A 87 10.55 6.63 -17.81
CA ALA A 87 10.54 5.54 -18.80
C ALA A 87 10.84 4.17 -18.18
N CYS A 88 11.84 4.09 -17.29
CA CYS A 88 12.22 2.87 -16.60
C CYS A 88 11.09 2.32 -15.74
N LEU A 89 10.42 3.19 -14.96
CA LEU A 89 9.34 2.77 -14.06
C LEU A 89 8.07 2.41 -14.82
N ARG A 90 7.67 3.17 -15.85
CA ARG A 90 6.50 2.85 -16.70
C ARG A 90 6.62 1.46 -17.33
N ALA A 91 7.82 1.08 -17.74
CA ALA A 91 8.08 -0.23 -18.34
C ALA A 91 7.94 -1.41 -17.35
N THR A 92 7.90 -1.15 -16.04
CA THR A 92 7.82 -2.24 -15.04
C THR A 92 6.48 -2.96 -15.05
N ARG A 93 5.36 -2.23 -15.17
CA ARG A 93 4.00 -2.77 -15.24
C ARG A 93 3.09 -1.89 -16.13
N PRO A 94 3.11 -2.10 -17.45
CA PRO A 94 2.44 -1.21 -18.41
C PRO A 94 0.92 -1.03 -18.23
N THR A 95 0.26 -1.95 -17.54
CA THR A 95 -1.20 -1.90 -17.30
C THR A 95 -1.58 -1.34 -15.92
N ALA A 96 -0.60 -0.96 -15.09
CA ALA A 96 -0.87 -0.49 -13.74
C ALA A 96 -1.24 1.00 -13.74
N VAL A 97 -2.53 1.32 -13.74
CA VAL A 97 -3.05 2.69 -13.84
C VAL A 97 -2.45 3.62 -12.77
N ASN A 98 -2.39 3.20 -11.52
CA ASN A 98 -1.84 4.01 -10.44
C ASN A 98 -0.32 4.28 -10.59
N LEU A 99 0.41 3.36 -11.23
CA LEU A 99 1.82 3.60 -11.57
C LEU A 99 1.94 4.80 -12.51
N HIS A 100 1.17 4.79 -13.60
CA HIS A 100 1.18 5.88 -14.58
C HIS A 100 0.70 7.20 -13.96
N TRP A 101 -0.39 7.17 -13.19
CA TRP A 101 -0.89 8.34 -12.48
C TRP A 101 0.15 8.97 -11.55
N ALA A 102 0.86 8.15 -10.76
CA ALA A 102 1.88 8.66 -9.85
C ALA A 102 3.06 9.27 -10.61
N LEU A 103 3.49 8.64 -11.70
CA LEU A 103 4.56 9.15 -12.55
C LEU A 103 4.15 10.45 -13.26
N ASP A 104 2.92 10.54 -13.79
CA ASP A 104 2.40 11.78 -14.39
C ASP A 104 2.38 12.92 -13.36
N ARG A 105 1.96 12.63 -12.13
CA ARG A 105 1.96 13.58 -11.02
C ARG A 105 3.37 14.03 -10.64
N MET A 106 4.33 13.10 -10.55
CA MET A 106 5.74 13.44 -10.32
C MET A 106 6.30 14.32 -11.44
N LEU A 107 6.07 13.96 -12.71
CA LEU A 107 6.52 14.76 -13.86
C LEU A 107 5.92 16.18 -13.83
N ALA A 108 4.63 16.32 -13.61
CA ALA A 108 3.95 17.60 -13.53
C ALA A 108 4.52 18.51 -12.42
N ALA A 109 4.87 17.91 -11.28
CA ALA A 109 5.44 18.64 -10.16
C ALA A 109 6.93 19.01 -10.37
N LEU A 110 7.71 18.16 -11.03
CA LEU A 110 9.17 18.28 -11.05
C LEU A 110 9.75 18.93 -12.31
N ALA A 111 9.12 18.71 -13.48
CA ALA A 111 9.66 19.21 -14.75
C ALA A 111 9.80 20.75 -14.79
N PRO A 112 8.88 21.55 -14.21
CA PRO A 112 9.03 23.00 -14.20
C PRO A 112 10.10 23.54 -13.25
N LEU A 113 10.64 22.68 -12.35
CA LEU A 113 11.54 23.13 -11.28
C LEU A 113 13.01 23.18 -11.75
N PRO A 114 13.79 24.15 -11.26
CA PRO A 114 15.24 24.13 -11.44
C PRO A 114 15.86 22.86 -10.81
N THR A 115 16.91 22.35 -11.45
CA THR A 115 17.59 21.11 -11.00
C THR A 115 18.06 21.16 -9.55
N VAL A 116 18.48 22.34 -9.07
CA VAL A 116 19.01 22.53 -7.70
C VAL A 116 17.99 22.22 -6.60
N VAL A 117 16.67 22.36 -6.86
CA VAL A 117 15.62 22.07 -5.87
C VAL A 117 14.86 20.78 -6.16
N ARG A 118 15.05 20.21 -7.35
CA ARG A 118 14.24 19.10 -7.88
C ARG A 118 14.35 17.84 -7.04
N SER A 119 15.54 17.49 -6.55
CA SER A 119 15.74 16.30 -5.70
C SER A 119 14.92 16.40 -4.41
N MET A 120 14.98 17.52 -3.71
CA MET A 120 14.20 17.73 -2.49
C MET A 120 12.69 17.74 -2.79
N ALA A 121 12.27 18.38 -3.88
CA ALA A 121 10.88 18.41 -4.31
C ALA A 121 10.35 17.01 -4.65
N ALA A 122 11.18 16.13 -5.23
CA ALA A 122 10.80 14.76 -5.54
C ALA A 122 10.49 13.95 -4.28
N TRP A 123 11.29 14.05 -3.23
CA TRP A 123 11.00 13.42 -1.95
C TRP A 123 9.72 13.96 -1.32
N THR A 124 9.52 15.27 -1.40
CA THR A 124 8.31 15.93 -0.85
C THR A 124 7.06 15.44 -1.58
N GLU A 125 7.09 15.37 -2.91
CA GLU A 125 5.95 14.93 -3.70
C GLU A 125 5.67 13.44 -3.53
N ALA A 126 6.69 12.58 -3.47
CA ALA A 126 6.52 11.16 -3.18
C ALA A 126 5.87 10.93 -1.81
N GLU A 127 6.30 11.67 -0.79
CA GLU A 127 5.67 11.63 0.53
C GLU A 127 4.23 12.15 0.51
N ALA A 128 3.93 13.19 -0.28
CA ALA A 128 2.57 13.69 -0.45
C ALA A 128 1.65 12.65 -1.09
N ILE A 129 2.14 11.88 -2.07
CA ILE A 129 1.40 10.76 -2.68
C ILE A 129 1.10 9.69 -1.62
N ARG A 130 2.09 9.30 -0.82
CA ARG A 130 1.93 8.32 0.27
C ARG A 130 0.91 8.78 1.31
N CYS A 131 1.02 10.02 1.76
CA CYS A 131 0.12 10.59 2.75
C CYS A 131 -1.32 10.74 2.23
N ALA A 132 -1.48 11.10 0.95
CA ALA A 132 -2.81 11.19 0.33
C ALA A 132 -3.50 9.82 0.27
N ASP A 133 -2.75 8.75 -0.04
CA ASP A 133 -3.27 7.38 -0.02
C ASP A 133 -3.70 6.96 1.40
N LEU A 134 -2.86 7.22 2.41
CA LEU A 134 -3.20 6.96 3.81
C LEU A 134 -4.50 7.65 4.23
N ALA A 135 -4.63 8.95 3.92
CA ALA A 135 -5.81 9.74 4.28
C ALA A 135 -7.07 9.24 3.57
N ALA A 136 -6.97 8.91 2.27
CA ALA A 136 -8.08 8.37 1.51
C ALA A 136 -8.56 7.01 2.07
N ASN A 137 -7.64 6.12 2.40
CA ASN A 137 -7.96 4.80 2.94
C ASN A 137 -8.54 4.89 4.37
N ALA A 138 -8.06 5.81 5.19
CA ALA A 138 -8.65 6.08 6.50
C ALA A 138 -10.12 6.57 6.36
N ALA A 139 -10.38 7.50 5.44
CA ALA A 139 -11.72 7.98 5.16
C ALA A 139 -12.66 6.88 4.63
N ILE A 140 -12.15 5.98 3.77
CA ILE A 140 -12.90 4.78 3.33
C ILE A 140 -13.30 3.92 4.54
N GLY A 141 -12.37 3.72 5.49
CA GLY A 141 -12.64 2.98 6.72
C GLY A 141 -13.75 3.62 7.55
N GLU A 142 -13.70 4.93 7.76
CA GLU A 142 -14.69 5.67 8.54
C GLU A 142 -16.09 5.64 7.91
N HIS A 143 -16.18 5.95 6.60
CA HIS A 143 -17.46 5.92 5.89
C HIS A 143 -18.06 4.52 5.83
N GLY A 144 -17.22 3.51 5.57
CA GLY A 144 -17.64 2.11 5.54
C GLY A 144 -18.09 1.60 6.91
N LEU A 145 -17.44 2.02 8.00
CA LEU A 145 -17.87 1.70 9.36
C LEU A 145 -19.29 2.20 9.63
N GLY A 146 -19.65 3.41 9.15
CA GLY A 146 -21.00 3.94 9.26
C GLY A 146 -22.06 3.01 8.64
N LEU A 147 -21.76 2.49 7.44
CA LEU A 147 -22.63 1.53 6.74
C LEU A 147 -22.72 0.19 7.48
N LEU A 148 -21.58 -0.36 7.93
CA LEU A 148 -21.55 -1.63 8.65
C LEU A 148 -22.31 -1.56 9.99
N ARG A 149 -22.25 -0.43 10.70
CA ARG A 149 -23.05 -0.20 11.92
C ARG A 149 -24.57 -0.25 11.63
N GLN A 150 -25.01 0.37 10.54
CA GLN A 150 -26.41 0.33 10.15
C GLN A 150 -26.87 -1.10 9.82
N LEU A 151 -26.07 -1.85 9.06
CA LEU A 151 -26.36 -3.25 8.75
C LEU A 151 -26.42 -4.14 9.99
N ALA A 152 -25.56 -3.89 10.97
CA ALA A 152 -25.52 -4.66 12.22
C ALA A 152 -26.82 -4.52 13.03
N LEU A 153 -27.53 -3.39 12.95
CA LEU A 153 -28.80 -3.19 13.66
C LEU A 153 -29.91 -4.15 13.20
N SER A 154 -29.86 -4.63 11.97
CA SER A 154 -30.86 -5.53 11.38
C SER A 154 -30.37 -6.98 11.25
N THR A 155 -29.14 -7.28 11.68
CA THR A 155 -28.51 -8.60 11.52
C THR A 155 -28.50 -9.35 12.84
N GLN A 156 -28.95 -10.62 12.83
CA GLN A 156 -28.77 -11.52 13.97
C GLN A 156 -27.42 -12.24 13.87
N GLY A 157 -26.62 -12.11 14.91
CA GLY A 157 -25.25 -12.68 14.93
C GLY A 157 -24.22 -11.81 14.20
N PRO A 158 -23.03 -12.36 13.90
CA PRO A 158 -21.97 -11.60 13.24
C PRO A 158 -22.32 -11.25 11.79
N LEU A 159 -21.98 -10.01 11.38
CA LEU A 159 -22.07 -9.61 9.98
C LEU A 159 -21.17 -10.50 9.13
N GLN A 160 -21.74 -11.11 8.10
CA GLN A 160 -21.01 -11.92 7.12
C GLN A 160 -20.54 -11.02 5.98
N ILE A 161 -19.22 -10.84 5.85
CA ILE A 161 -18.62 -9.96 4.86
C ILE A 161 -17.73 -10.81 3.94
N MET A 162 -17.88 -10.67 2.63
CA MET A 162 -17.01 -11.34 1.67
C MET A 162 -16.02 -10.35 1.06
N THR A 163 -14.77 -10.76 0.95
CA THR A 163 -13.73 -10.03 0.21
C THR A 163 -13.05 -10.97 -0.78
N HIS A 164 -12.45 -10.39 -1.81
CA HIS A 164 -11.78 -11.14 -2.88
C HIS A 164 -10.37 -10.60 -3.11
N CYS A 165 -9.40 -11.47 -3.39
CA CYS A 165 -8.02 -11.07 -3.65
C CYS A 165 -7.37 -10.48 -2.38
N ASN A 166 -6.53 -9.45 -2.52
CA ASN A 166 -6.04 -8.67 -1.40
C ASN A 166 -6.22 -7.18 -1.68
N ALA A 167 -7.02 -6.53 -0.83
CA ALA A 167 -7.32 -5.10 -0.86
C ALA A 167 -7.18 -4.48 0.55
N GLY A 168 -6.30 -5.05 1.36
CA GLY A 168 -5.91 -4.58 2.67
C GLY A 168 -4.71 -3.64 2.63
N TRP A 169 -4.11 -3.43 3.80
CA TRP A 169 -2.97 -2.53 3.95
C TRP A 169 -1.72 -2.98 3.19
N LEU A 170 -1.57 -4.28 2.88
CA LEU A 170 -0.51 -4.78 2.00
C LEU A 170 -0.59 -4.22 0.57
N ALA A 171 -1.77 -3.82 0.11
CA ALA A 171 -1.99 -3.29 -1.24
C ALA A 171 -1.83 -1.76 -1.33
N THR A 172 -1.68 -1.07 -0.21
CA THR A 172 -1.72 0.38 -0.06
C THR A 172 -0.56 0.87 0.81
N CYS A 173 -0.54 2.17 1.08
CA CYS A 173 0.42 2.74 2.03
C CYS A 173 -0.03 2.59 3.50
N GLY A 174 -1.20 1.99 3.75
CA GLY A 174 -1.77 1.73 5.06
C GLY A 174 -3.30 1.64 5.01
N HIS A 175 -3.94 1.10 6.05
CA HIS A 175 -5.39 0.85 6.21
C HIS A 175 -6.01 -0.12 5.19
N GLY A 176 -5.59 -0.11 3.93
CA GLY A 176 -6.25 -0.83 2.84
C GLY A 176 -7.47 -0.09 2.29
N THR A 177 -8.02 -0.60 1.20
CA THR A 177 -9.25 -0.09 0.60
C THR A 177 -10.47 -0.87 1.14
N ALA A 178 -10.78 -2.03 0.54
CA ALA A 178 -11.94 -2.83 0.94
C ALA A 178 -11.83 -3.39 2.37
N LEU A 179 -10.64 -3.62 2.90
CA LEU A 179 -10.46 -4.08 4.27
C LEU A 179 -10.47 -2.95 5.31
N ALA A 180 -10.31 -1.68 4.93
CA ALA A 180 -10.33 -0.56 5.87
C ALA A 180 -11.63 -0.49 6.70
N PRO A 181 -12.85 -0.61 6.12
CA PRO A 181 -14.09 -0.69 6.90
C PRO A 181 -14.15 -1.91 7.83
N ILE A 182 -13.57 -3.03 7.41
CA ILE A 182 -13.55 -4.27 8.20
C ILE A 182 -12.69 -4.09 9.46
N TYR A 183 -11.50 -3.52 9.31
CA TYR A 183 -10.64 -3.19 10.45
C TYR A 183 -11.29 -2.18 11.38
N ALA A 184 -11.92 -1.13 10.82
CA ALA A 184 -12.63 -0.13 11.60
C ALA A 184 -13.82 -0.74 12.36
N ALA A 185 -14.58 -1.66 11.73
CA ALA A 185 -15.70 -2.36 12.37
C ALA A 185 -15.21 -3.28 13.50
N HIS A 186 -14.15 -4.04 13.26
CA HIS A 186 -13.57 -4.91 14.28
C HIS A 186 -13.05 -4.09 15.48
N ALA A 187 -12.30 -3.01 15.22
CA ALA A 187 -11.82 -2.11 16.26
C ALA A 187 -12.96 -1.43 17.06
N ALA A 188 -14.10 -1.19 16.43
CA ALA A 188 -15.30 -0.67 17.06
C ALA A 188 -16.12 -1.73 17.83
N GLY A 189 -15.65 -2.98 17.88
CA GLY A 189 -16.28 -4.09 18.59
C GLY A 189 -17.51 -4.69 17.90
N LEU A 190 -17.72 -4.43 16.59
CA LEU A 190 -18.79 -5.09 15.85
C LEU A 190 -18.47 -6.57 15.68
N ALA A 191 -19.46 -7.43 15.90
CA ALA A 191 -19.36 -8.85 15.60
C ALA A 191 -19.38 -9.02 14.07
N ILE A 192 -18.24 -9.42 13.49
CA ILE A 192 -18.06 -9.64 12.06
C ILE A 192 -17.39 -10.98 11.80
N HIS A 193 -17.64 -11.57 10.63
CA HIS A 193 -16.88 -12.68 10.09
C HIS A 193 -16.57 -12.43 8.61
N VAL A 194 -15.31 -12.63 8.20
CA VAL A 194 -14.86 -12.31 6.85
C VAL A 194 -14.62 -13.60 6.05
N TRP A 195 -15.31 -13.75 4.94
CA TRP A 195 -15.08 -14.80 3.94
C TRP A 195 -14.07 -14.29 2.91
N VAL A 196 -12.90 -14.89 2.88
CA VAL A 196 -11.81 -14.48 2.00
C VAL A 196 -11.80 -15.38 0.78
N SER A 197 -12.21 -14.86 -0.36
CA SER A 197 -12.17 -15.58 -1.63
C SER A 197 -10.76 -15.56 -2.23
N GLU A 198 -10.22 -16.74 -2.50
CA GLU A 198 -8.88 -16.90 -3.05
C GLU A 198 -8.82 -16.54 -4.54
N THR A 199 -7.63 -16.25 -5.01
CA THR A 199 -7.30 -15.97 -6.41
C THR A 199 -6.20 -16.87 -6.93
N ARG A 200 -6.19 -17.09 -8.27
CA ARG A 200 -5.14 -17.85 -8.97
C ARG A 200 -4.46 -16.96 -10.03
N PRO A 201 -3.18 -17.16 -10.31
CA PRO A 201 -2.26 -18.15 -9.74
C PRO A 201 -1.47 -17.63 -8.53
N ARG A 202 -1.67 -16.38 -8.09
CA ARG A 202 -0.82 -15.67 -7.10
C ARG A 202 -1.32 -15.76 -5.65
N ASN A 203 -2.43 -16.43 -5.39
CA ASN A 203 -2.96 -16.70 -4.06
C ASN A 203 -3.05 -15.44 -3.17
N GLN A 204 -3.69 -14.39 -3.67
CA GLN A 204 -3.77 -13.10 -2.98
C GLN A 204 -4.72 -13.12 -1.78
N GLY A 205 -5.71 -14.04 -1.76
CA GLY A 205 -6.57 -14.28 -0.60
C GLY A 205 -5.77 -14.77 0.61
N LEU A 206 -4.71 -15.55 0.40
CA LEU A 206 -3.81 -15.98 1.47
C LEU A 206 -3.14 -14.78 2.17
N LEU A 207 -2.78 -13.73 1.43
CA LEU A 207 -2.26 -12.49 2.02
C LEU A 207 -3.33 -11.75 2.83
N THR A 208 -4.58 -11.75 2.37
CA THR A 208 -5.71 -11.18 3.12
C THR A 208 -5.97 -11.95 4.42
N ALA A 209 -5.97 -13.29 4.36
CA ALA A 209 -6.09 -14.12 5.56
C ALA A 209 -4.96 -13.85 6.56
N TRP A 210 -3.73 -13.67 6.07
CA TRP A 210 -2.59 -13.30 6.91
C TRP A 210 -2.77 -11.92 7.57
N GLU A 211 -3.22 -10.88 6.82
CA GLU A 211 -3.52 -9.56 7.39
C GLU A 211 -4.61 -9.63 8.47
N LEU A 212 -5.71 -10.34 8.18
CA LEU A 212 -6.84 -10.48 9.09
C LEU A 212 -6.44 -11.25 10.36
N SER A 213 -5.61 -12.30 10.23
CA SER A 213 -5.04 -13.03 11.38
C SER A 213 -4.25 -12.12 12.30
N ARG A 214 -3.39 -11.26 11.75
CA ARG A 214 -2.61 -10.30 12.54
C ARG A 214 -3.48 -9.28 13.26
N ALA A 215 -4.59 -8.89 12.65
CA ALA A 215 -5.55 -7.95 13.22
C ALA A 215 -6.55 -8.63 14.20
N GLY A 216 -6.49 -9.95 14.36
CA GLY A 216 -7.44 -10.70 15.18
C GLY A 216 -8.87 -10.72 14.63
N VAL A 217 -9.06 -10.42 13.36
CA VAL A 217 -10.37 -10.40 12.70
C VAL A 217 -10.82 -11.82 12.37
N PRO A 218 -12.01 -12.30 12.83
CA PRO A 218 -12.54 -13.61 12.48
C PRO A 218 -12.72 -13.76 10.96
N HIS A 219 -12.15 -14.81 10.36
CA HIS A 219 -12.22 -15.01 8.92
C HIS A 219 -12.12 -16.49 8.53
N THR A 220 -12.51 -16.78 7.29
CA THR A 220 -12.35 -18.09 6.64
C THR A 220 -11.88 -17.89 5.21
N LEU A 221 -10.81 -18.56 4.80
CA LEU A 221 -10.34 -18.62 3.42
C LEU A 221 -11.16 -19.67 2.64
N VAL A 222 -11.70 -19.31 1.48
CA VAL A 222 -12.59 -20.13 0.62
C VAL A 222 -12.13 -20.12 -0.82
#